data_835d4864ed9143517014e54bc6177c6d
#
_entry.id   835d4864ed9143517014e54bc6177c6d
#
_cell.length_a   1.000
_cell.length_b   1.000
_cell.length_c   1.000
_cell.angle_alpha   90.00
_cell.angle_beta   90.00
_cell.angle_gamma   90.00
#
_symmetry.space_group_name_H-M   'P 1'
#
loop_
_entity.id
_entity.type
_entity.pdbx_description
1 polymer ?
#
loop_
_entity_poly.entity_id
_entity_poly.type
_entity_poly.pdbx_seq_one_letter_code
_entity_poly.pdbx_strand_id
1 'polypeptide(L)'
;MSEGIGGTGARLDVDGVPVFAKRVPLTALERQHPHSTANLYGLPAFCHYGLGSPEGSAWRELALHAMANGWVLSGQCENFPLLHHWRVLPVLSGRVPDRPLEEDVEYWGGSSAVRRRLTELRDASSSVVLFCEYFPTNLHRWLPGHLDQAERVAAQVGETLSFLRAQGVLHFDNHFENFLTDGDRFALTDFGLAFARRFDLTEEELAFAELNAEHDRAYGSMYVVNWLVTEVCGTWDRASRLAAVRRAAAGELALPSPIAEVVASHAAVAVAMNDFYTRLQEDRETRFPAELFAG
;
A
#
# COMPACT_ATOMS: atom_id res chain seq x y z
N MET A 1 16.20 -14.17 3.85
CA MET A 1 14.93 -13.57 4.33
C MET A 1 15.01 -12.10 3.97
N SER A 2 14.08 -11.61 3.18
CA SER A 2 13.96 -10.17 2.92
C SER A 2 13.02 -9.59 3.99
N GLU A 3 13.48 -8.61 4.76
CA GLU A 3 12.64 -7.85 5.68
C GLU A 3 11.92 -6.76 4.87
N GLY A 4 10.60 -6.83 4.81
CA GLY A 4 9.75 -5.74 4.37
C GLY A 4 9.16 -5.01 5.57
N ILE A 5 8.77 -3.75 5.43
CA ILE A 5 8.28 -2.89 6.53
C ILE A 5 6.97 -3.45 7.13
N GLY A 6 6.17 -4.19 6.38
CA GLY A 6 4.87 -4.77 6.81
C GLY A 6 4.93 -6.20 7.36
N GLY A 7 6.10 -6.85 7.41
CA GLY A 7 6.25 -8.24 7.86
C GLY A 7 7.53 -8.87 7.36
N THR A 8 7.88 -10.05 7.90
CA THR A 8 9.03 -10.83 7.42
C THR A 8 8.57 -11.78 6.31
N GLY A 9 9.17 -11.65 5.13
CA GLY A 9 8.89 -12.50 3.97
C GLY A 9 10.01 -13.50 3.69
N ALA A 10 9.64 -14.68 3.20
CA ALA A 10 10.59 -15.70 2.73
C ALA A 10 10.10 -16.35 1.45
N ARG A 11 11.03 -16.59 0.53
CA ARG A 11 10.78 -17.50 -0.59
C ARG A 11 10.96 -18.95 -0.10
N LEU A 12 9.98 -19.77 -0.38
CA LEU A 12 10.01 -21.22 -0.16
C LEU A 12 10.01 -21.93 -1.52
N ASP A 13 10.51 -23.14 -1.53
CA ASP A 13 10.30 -24.08 -2.63
C ASP A 13 9.40 -25.20 -2.12
N VAL A 14 8.29 -25.42 -2.79
CA VAL A 14 7.32 -26.47 -2.46
C VAL A 14 7.18 -27.36 -3.69
N ASP A 15 7.84 -28.51 -3.68
CA ASP A 15 7.86 -29.46 -4.79
C ASP A 15 8.27 -28.86 -6.14
N GLY A 16 9.27 -27.94 -6.12
CA GLY A 16 9.76 -27.23 -7.30
C GLY A 16 8.97 -25.97 -7.67
N VAL A 17 7.92 -25.63 -6.91
CA VAL A 17 7.13 -24.41 -7.12
C VAL A 17 7.56 -23.35 -6.12
N PRO A 18 8.01 -22.15 -6.59
CA PRO A 18 8.34 -21.06 -5.69
C PRO A 18 7.08 -20.45 -5.06
N VAL A 19 7.08 -20.32 -3.74
CA VAL A 19 5.99 -19.73 -2.94
C VAL A 19 6.56 -18.61 -2.08
N PHE A 20 5.85 -17.50 -1.98
CA PHE A 20 6.18 -16.42 -1.05
C PHE A 20 5.39 -16.58 0.25
N ALA A 21 6.11 -16.71 1.36
CA ALA A 21 5.51 -16.76 2.69
C ALA A 21 5.67 -15.41 3.39
N LYS A 22 4.57 -14.71 3.66
CA LYS A 22 4.51 -13.47 4.44
C LYS A 22 4.00 -13.75 5.84
N ARG A 23 4.71 -13.26 6.87
CA ARG A 23 4.28 -13.33 8.26
C ARG A 23 3.70 -11.98 8.68
N VAL A 24 2.45 -11.99 9.10
CA VAL A 24 1.75 -10.84 9.67
C VAL A 24 1.59 -11.07 11.18
N PRO A 25 2.13 -10.19 12.05
CA PRO A 25 2.00 -10.36 13.49
C PRO A 25 0.52 -10.44 13.90
N LEU A 26 0.21 -11.37 14.80
CA LEU A 26 -1.14 -11.59 15.33
C LEU A 26 -1.11 -11.36 16.83
N THR A 27 -1.73 -10.27 17.27
CA THR A 27 -1.77 -9.88 18.68
C THR A 27 -2.65 -10.80 19.52
N ALA A 28 -2.53 -10.69 20.85
CA ALA A 28 -3.37 -11.47 21.78
C ALA A 28 -4.86 -11.13 21.61
N LEU A 29 -5.19 -9.84 21.42
CA LEU A 29 -6.57 -9.40 21.20
C LEU A 29 -7.13 -9.94 19.88
N GLU A 30 -6.38 -9.86 18.77
CA GLU A 30 -6.81 -10.41 17.48
C GLU A 30 -7.00 -11.94 17.53
N ARG A 31 -6.20 -12.66 18.31
CA ARG A 31 -6.36 -14.11 18.52
C ARG A 31 -7.65 -14.45 19.26
N GLN A 32 -8.14 -13.60 20.15
CA GLN A 32 -9.41 -13.77 20.85
C GLN A 32 -10.62 -13.49 19.94
N HIS A 33 -10.40 -12.77 18.84
CA HIS A 33 -11.41 -12.40 17.86
C HIS A 33 -11.04 -12.90 16.45
N PRO A 34 -10.96 -14.23 16.22
CA PRO A 34 -10.51 -14.78 14.94
C PRO A 34 -11.42 -14.32 13.80
N HIS A 35 -10.79 -13.92 12.69
CA HIS A 35 -11.44 -13.40 11.49
C HIS A 35 -12.21 -12.08 11.66
N SER A 36 -12.11 -11.42 12.81
CA SER A 36 -12.73 -10.10 12.99
C SER A 36 -12.08 -9.05 12.09
N THR A 37 -12.92 -8.31 11.40
CA THR A 37 -12.50 -7.13 10.60
C THR A 37 -12.82 -5.82 11.29
N ALA A 38 -13.30 -5.85 12.54
CA ALA A 38 -13.56 -4.67 13.35
C ALA A 38 -12.26 -3.96 13.76
N ASN A 39 -12.33 -2.67 13.99
CA ASN A 39 -11.25 -1.89 14.61
C ASN A 39 -11.17 -2.21 16.12
N LEU A 40 -10.58 -3.34 16.47
CA LEU A 40 -10.54 -3.87 17.83
C LEU A 40 -9.82 -2.96 18.83
N TYR A 41 -8.93 -2.11 18.36
CA TYR A 41 -8.16 -1.19 19.19
C TYR A 41 -8.76 0.20 19.29
N GLY A 42 -9.73 0.56 18.43
CA GLY A 42 -10.25 1.90 18.31
C GLY A 42 -9.18 2.88 17.79
N LEU A 43 -8.40 2.45 16.80
CA LEU A 43 -7.39 3.29 16.19
C LEU A 43 -8.03 4.44 15.41
N PRO A 44 -7.45 5.65 15.45
CA PRO A 44 -7.88 6.75 14.59
C PRO A 44 -7.76 6.39 13.12
N ALA A 45 -8.72 6.81 12.30
CA ALA A 45 -8.76 6.44 10.88
C ALA A 45 -7.55 6.95 10.08
N PHE A 46 -6.89 8.04 10.49
CA PHE A 46 -5.66 8.51 9.84
C PHE A 46 -4.48 7.50 9.94
N CYS A 47 -4.58 6.49 10.81
CA CYS A 47 -3.61 5.41 10.86
C CYS A 47 -3.56 4.57 9.57
N HIS A 48 -4.51 4.68 8.66
CA HIS A 48 -4.43 4.09 7.32
C HIS A 48 -3.37 4.76 6.43
N TYR A 49 -2.89 5.97 6.78
CA TYR A 49 -1.88 6.64 5.95
C TYR A 49 -0.44 6.27 6.36
N GLY A 50 0.28 5.60 5.48
CA GLY A 50 1.73 5.56 5.48
C GLY A 50 2.39 4.44 6.25
N LEU A 51 3.68 4.36 6.02
CA LEU A 51 4.58 3.31 6.46
C LEU A 51 4.74 3.27 8.00
N GLY A 52 4.79 2.05 8.54
CA GLY A 52 5.01 1.83 9.97
C GLY A 52 3.77 2.10 10.83
N SER A 53 2.61 2.21 10.19
CA SER A 53 1.33 2.42 10.87
C SER A 53 1.04 1.35 11.93
N PRO A 54 0.38 1.72 13.04
CA PRO A 54 -0.20 0.79 13.99
C PRO A 54 -1.41 0.04 13.42
N GLU A 55 -2.00 0.50 12.31
CA GLU A 55 -3.03 -0.24 11.55
C GLU A 55 -2.45 -1.57 11.05
N GLY A 56 -3.14 -2.30 10.24
CA GLY A 56 -2.65 -3.57 9.71
C GLY A 56 -3.10 -4.76 10.54
N SER A 57 -4.42 -4.90 10.74
CA SER A 57 -4.99 -6.11 11.35
C SER A 57 -4.68 -7.33 10.49
N ALA A 58 -4.12 -8.38 11.13
CA ALA A 58 -3.79 -9.62 10.45
C ALA A 58 -5.03 -10.28 9.81
N TRP A 59 -6.21 -10.10 10.40
CA TRP A 59 -7.45 -10.64 9.87
C TRP A 59 -8.01 -9.82 8.70
N ARG A 60 -7.87 -8.49 8.72
CA ARG A 60 -8.22 -7.63 7.56
C ARG A 60 -7.33 -7.96 6.37
N GLU A 61 -6.03 -8.09 6.58
CA GLU A 61 -5.08 -8.45 5.53
C GLU A 61 -5.39 -9.83 4.92
N LEU A 62 -5.63 -10.85 5.75
CA LEU A 62 -6.05 -12.17 5.28
C LEU A 62 -7.38 -12.10 4.50
N ALA A 63 -8.36 -11.36 5.00
CA ALA A 63 -9.66 -11.22 4.35
C ALA A 63 -9.53 -10.62 2.95
N LEU A 64 -8.70 -9.60 2.77
CA LEU A 64 -8.45 -9.00 1.46
C LEU A 64 -7.65 -9.90 0.53
N HIS A 65 -6.64 -10.61 1.02
CA HIS A 65 -5.97 -11.63 0.22
C HIS A 65 -6.94 -12.71 -0.26
N ALA A 66 -7.88 -13.15 0.58
CA ALA A 66 -8.90 -14.12 0.18
C ALA A 66 -9.88 -13.55 -0.86
N MET A 67 -10.28 -12.27 -0.73
CA MET A 67 -11.11 -11.58 -1.73
C MET A 67 -10.37 -11.47 -3.07
N ALA A 68 -9.12 -11.00 -3.05
CA ALA A 68 -8.28 -10.86 -4.23
C ALA A 68 -8.08 -12.21 -4.94
N ASN A 69 -7.82 -13.28 -4.18
CA ASN A 69 -7.73 -14.63 -4.70
C ASN A 69 -9.04 -15.06 -5.42
N GLY A 70 -10.19 -14.72 -4.85
CA GLY A 70 -11.49 -14.96 -5.49
C GLY A 70 -11.63 -14.25 -6.83
N TRP A 71 -11.17 -13.00 -6.95
CA TRP A 71 -11.19 -12.24 -8.21
C TRP A 71 -10.30 -12.86 -9.29
N VAL A 72 -9.08 -13.28 -8.90
CA VAL A 72 -8.15 -13.97 -9.82
C VAL A 72 -8.74 -15.30 -10.30
N LEU A 73 -9.18 -16.16 -9.38
CA LEU A 73 -9.73 -17.48 -9.73
C LEU A 73 -11.01 -17.42 -10.56
N SER A 74 -11.80 -16.36 -10.43
CA SER A 74 -13.02 -16.16 -11.24
C SER A 74 -12.76 -15.40 -12.55
N GLY A 75 -11.51 -14.97 -12.82
CA GLY A 75 -11.16 -14.20 -14.01
C GLY A 75 -11.70 -12.78 -14.03
N GLN A 76 -12.11 -12.23 -12.87
CA GLN A 76 -12.58 -10.84 -12.77
C GLN A 76 -11.43 -9.83 -12.84
N CYS A 77 -10.30 -10.15 -12.21
CA CYS A 77 -9.09 -9.33 -12.25
C CYS A 77 -7.88 -10.20 -11.87
N GLU A 78 -6.90 -10.28 -12.75
CA GLU A 78 -5.68 -11.09 -12.56
C GLU A 78 -4.53 -10.31 -11.89
N ASN A 79 -4.74 -9.04 -11.54
CA ASN A 79 -3.72 -8.13 -11.06
C ASN A 79 -3.43 -8.27 -9.56
N PHE A 80 -3.56 -9.49 -9.01
CA PHE A 80 -3.26 -9.82 -7.62
C PHE A 80 -2.52 -11.16 -7.54
N PRO A 81 -1.64 -11.38 -6.53
CA PRO A 81 -1.05 -12.69 -6.31
C PRO A 81 -2.11 -13.70 -5.83
N LEU A 82 -2.00 -14.94 -6.27
CA LEU A 82 -2.79 -16.03 -5.70
C LEU A 82 -2.42 -16.26 -4.23
N LEU A 83 -3.43 -16.48 -3.38
CA LEU A 83 -3.27 -16.98 -2.04
C LEU A 83 -3.43 -18.52 -2.06
N HIS A 84 -2.33 -19.25 -1.97
CA HIS A 84 -2.36 -20.72 -1.99
C HIS A 84 -2.84 -21.31 -0.67
N HIS A 85 -2.42 -20.70 0.47
CA HIS A 85 -2.74 -21.19 1.81
C HIS A 85 -2.47 -20.13 2.86
N TRP A 86 -3.00 -20.31 4.07
CA TRP A 86 -2.64 -19.53 5.25
C TRP A 86 -2.68 -20.38 6.52
N ARG A 87 -1.93 -19.98 7.55
CA ARG A 87 -1.92 -20.61 8.87
C ARG A 87 -1.58 -19.62 9.97
N VAL A 88 -2.08 -19.90 11.18
CA VAL A 88 -1.56 -19.26 12.40
C VAL A 88 -0.39 -20.08 12.91
N LEU A 89 0.79 -19.46 13.01
CA LEU A 89 2.01 -20.10 13.49
C LEU A 89 2.61 -19.30 14.64
N PRO A 90 3.34 -19.94 15.57
CA PRO A 90 4.09 -19.21 16.59
C PRO A 90 5.21 -18.36 15.96
N VAL A 91 5.52 -17.22 16.59
CA VAL A 91 6.68 -16.40 16.24
C VAL A 91 7.91 -16.95 16.93
N LEU A 92 8.98 -17.21 16.16
CA LEU A 92 10.24 -17.75 16.71
C LEU A 92 11.16 -16.65 17.25
N SER A 93 10.95 -15.40 16.83
CA SER A 93 11.65 -14.21 17.33
C SER A 93 10.73 -13.01 17.19
N GLY A 94 10.65 -12.16 18.20
CA GLY A 94 9.87 -10.92 18.16
C GLY A 94 10.40 -9.96 17.10
N ARG A 95 9.53 -9.13 16.52
CA ARG A 95 9.93 -8.03 15.65
C ARG A 95 10.75 -7.03 16.46
N VAL A 96 11.94 -6.70 16.00
CA VAL A 96 12.69 -5.56 16.52
C VAL A 96 12.11 -4.30 15.87
N PRO A 97 11.49 -3.39 16.62
CA PRO A 97 10.97 -2.15 16.05
C PRO A 97 12.08 -1.23 15.60
N ASP A 98 11.85 -0.46 14.54
CA ASP A 98 12.80 0.52 14.01
C ASP A 98 12.96 1.74 14.94
N ARG A 99 11.96 2.00 15.80
CA ARG A 99 11.93 3.14 16.73
C ARG A 99 11.58 2.70 18.15
N PRO A 100 11.99 3.46 19.19
CA PRO A 100 11.47 3.31 20.54
C PRO A 100 9.93 3.43 20.57
N LEU A 101 9.27 2.70 21.47
CA LEU A 101 7.80 2.68 21.57
C LEU A 101 7.20 4.09 21.72
N GLU A 102 7.80 4.90 22.58
CA GLU A 102 7.28 6.24 22.87
C GLU A 102 7.36 7.17 21.66
N GLU A 103 8.41 7.09 20.88
CA GLU A 103 8.57 7.86 19.63
C GLU A 103 7.53 7.42 18.59
N ASP A 104 7.27 6.11 18.46
CA ASP A 104 6.22 5.60 17.58
C ASP A 104 4.83 6.05 18.03
N VAL A 105 4.57 5.99 19.34
CA VAL A 105 3.28 6.44 19.91
C VAL A 105 3.06 7.93 19.65
N GLU A 106 4.06 8.77 19.90
CA GLU A 106 4.01 10.21 19.65
C GLU A 106 3.79 10.50 18.16
N TYR A 107 4.55 9.84 17.29
CA TYR A 107 4.44 9.98 15.83
C TYR A 107 3.03 9.67 15.30
N TRP A 108 2.30 8.72 15.93
CA TRP A 108 0.94 8.33 15.57
C TRP A 108 -0.13 8.99 16.45
N GLY A 109 0.11 10.19 16.95
CA GLY A 109 -0.87 11.03 17.64
C GLY A 109 -1.01 10.77 19.14
N GLY A 110 -0.16 9.95 19.75
CA GLY A 110 -0.01 9.85 21.22
C GLY A 110 -1.16 9.16 21.97
N SER A 111 -2.17 8.60 21.27
CA SER A 111 -3.34 8.03 21.93
C SER A 111 -3.05 6.73 22.68
N SER A 112 -3.87 6.42 23.70
CA SER A 112 -3.78 5.16 24.44
C SER A 112 -4.09 3.93 23.56
N ALA A 113 -4.95 4.09 22.54
CA ALA A 113 -5.28 3.07 21.55
C ALA A 113 -4.04 2.69 20.71
N VAL A 114 -3.34 3.70 20.19
CA VAL A 114 -2.08 3.53 19.45
C VAL A 114 -1.03 2.87 20.32
N ARG A 115 -0.84 3.34 21.55
CA ARG A 115 0.11 2.74 22.52
C ARG A 115 -0.19 1.26 22.75
N ARG A 116 -1.44 0.94 23.04
CA ARG A 116 -1.87 -0.45 23.27
C ARG A 116 -1.59 -1.32 22.06
N ARG A 117 -1.97 -0.87 20.87
CA ARG A 117 -1.73 -1.60 19.61
C ARG A 117 -0.24 -1.85 19.37
N LEU A 118 0.60 -0.83 19.46
CA LEU A 118 2.05 -0.94 19.24
C LEU A 118 2.72 -1.84 20.27
N THR A 119 2.29 -1.80 21.53
CA THR A 119 2.79 -2.70 22.59
C THR A 119 2.43 -4.15 22.24
N GLU A 120 1.15 -4.44 21.95
CA GLU A 120 0.72 -5.81 21.64
C GLU A 120 1.34 -6.36 20.34
N LEU A 121 1.64 -5.50 19.35
CA LEU A 121 2.39 -5.91 18.15
C LEU A 121 3.84 -6.34 18.47
N ARG A 122 4.50 -5.64 19.38
CA ARG A 122 5.85 -5.97 19.84
C ARG A 122 5.90 -7.27 20.65
N ASP A 123 4.83 -7.51 21.41
CA ASP A 123 4.68 -8.71 22.25
C ASP A 123 4.01 -9.89 21.52
N ALA A 124 3.70 -9.73 20.24
CA ALA A 124 3.00 -10.77 19.49
C ALA A 124 3.80 -12.07 19.43
N SER A 125 3.23 -13.14 19.97
CA SER A 125 3.81 -14.49 20.03
C SER A 125 3.35 -15.42 18.91
N SER A 126 2.49 -14.93 18.00
CA SER A 126 1.99 -15.66 16.83
C SER A 126 1.86 -14.73 15.63
N SER A 127 1.74 -15.33 14.45
CA SER A 127 1.55 -14.64 13.17
C SER A 127 0.51 -15.38 12.35
N VAL A 128 -0.27 -14.66 11.57
CA VAL A 128 -0.89 -15.21 10.37
C VAL A 128 0.20 -15.30 9.31
N VAL A 129 0.41 -16.49 8.75
CA VAL A 129 1.36 -16.72 7.66
C VAL A 129 0.56 -16.93 6.38
N LEU A 130 0.78 -16.07 5.41
CA LEU A 130 0.17 -16.12 4.08
C LEU A 130 1.16 -16.79 3.13
N PHE A 131 0.73 -17.81 2.41
CA PHE A 131 1.52 -18.48 1.36
C PHE A 131 0.95 -18.07 0.01
N CYS A 132 1.65 -17.16 -0.63
CA CYS A 132 1.19 -16.53 -1.87
C CYS A 132 2.02 -16.96 -3.07
N GLU A 133 1.50 -16.71 -4.24
CA GLU A 133 2.23 -16.76 -5.50
C GLU A 133 3.51 -15.93 -5.41
N TYR A 134 4.60 -16.47 -5.94
CA TYR A 134 5.89 -15.81 -5.92
C TYR A 134 6.11 -15.01 -7.20
N PHE A 135 6.52 -13.75 -7.04
CA PHE A 135 7.00 -12.90 -8.11
C PHE A 135 8.50 -12.59 -7.90
N PRO A 136 9.31 -12.57 -8.98
CA PRO A 136 10.76 -12.38 -8.86
C PRO A 136 11.18 -10.99 -8.42
N THR A 137 10.37 -9.96 -8.67
CA THR A 137 10.68 -8.57 -8.36
C THR A 137 9.41 -7.74 -8.15
N ASN A 138 9.58 -6.45 -7.88
CA ASN A 138 8.50 -5.46 -7.82
C ASN A 138 8.75 -4.32 -8.83
N LEU A 139 7.74 -3.49 -9.06
CA LEU A 139 7.83 -2.39 -10.01
C LEU A 139 8.95 -1.41 -9.67
N HIS A 140 9.13 -1.07 -8.38
CA HIS A 140 10.19 -0.13 -7.98
C HIS A 140 11.58 -0.56 -8.48
N ARG A 141 11.88 -1.85 -8.44
CA ARG A 141 13.16 -2.42 -8.90
C ARG A 141 13.20 -2.70 -10.40
N TRP A 142 12.05 -2.95 -10.99
CA TRP A 142 11.94 -3.29 -12.40
C TRP A 142 11.93 -2.06 -13.31
N LEU A 143 11.28 -0.97 -12.90
CA LEU A 143 11.07 0.25 -13.70
C LEU A 143 12.35 0.94 -14.20
N PRO A 144 13.48 0.98 -13.44
CA PRO A 144 14.72 1.50 -13.99
C PRO A 144 15.10 0.78 -15.30
N GLY A 145 15.25 1.55 -16.38
CA GLY A 145 15.54 1.03 -17.73
C GLY A 145 14.33 0.59 -18.56
N HIS A 146 13.07 0.71 -18.06
CA HIS A 146 11.85 0.33 -18.76
C HIS A 146 10.93 1.52 -19.07
N LEU A 147 11.50 2.67 -19.44
CA LEU A 147 10.73 3.88 -19.81
C LEU A 147 9.81 3.66 -21.03
N ASP A 148 10.16 2.72 -21.90
CA ASP A 148 9.33 2.26 -23.02
C ASP A 148 8.01 1.62 -22.57
N GLN A 149 7.88 1.22 -21.31
CA GLN A 149 6.67 0.64 -20.72
C GLN A 149 5.77 1.66 -20.01
N ALA A 150 6.05 2.97 -20.14
CA ALA A 150 5.37 4.03 -19.39
C ALA A 150 3.83 3.97 -19.51
N GLU A 151 3.32 3.85 -20.74
CA GLU A 151 1.87 3.76 -21.00
C GLU A 151 1.26 2.51 -20.37
N ARG A 152 1.92 1.36 -20.54
CA ARG A 152 1.46 0.09 -19.98
C ARG A 152 1.41 0.13 -18.46
N VAL A 153 2.45 0.67 -17.80
CA VAL A 153 2.49 0.83 -16.34
C VAL A 153 1.37 1.72 -15.86
N ALA A 154 1.19 2.90 -16.49
CA ALA A 154 0.13 3.82 -16.12
C ALA A 154 -1.26 3.19 -16.29
N ALA A 155 -1.50 2.48 -17.39
CA ALA A 155 -2.77 1.81 -17.67
C ALA A 155 -3.05 0.70 -16.64
N GLN A 156 -2.14 -0.25 -16.43
CA GLN A 156 -2.37 -1.38 -15.52
C GLN A 156 -2.49 -0.96 -14.05
N VAL A 157 -1.70 0.02 -13.61
CA VAL A 157 -1.86 0.62 -12.26
C VAL A 157 -3.27 1.24 -12.15
N GLY A 158 -3.66 2.07 -13.12
CA GLY A 158 -4.98 2.72 -13.13
C GLY A 158 -6.14 1.73 -13.17
N GLU A 159 -6.06 0.68 -13.97
CA GLU A 159 -7.07 -0.39 -14.07
C GLU A 159 -7.21 -1.14 -12.74
N THR A 160 -6.08 -1.54 -12.12
CA THR A 160 -6.07 -2.25 -10.84
C THR A 160 -6.74 -1.44 -9.73
N LEU A 161 -6.39 -0.14 -9.62
CA LEU A 161 -6.95 0.73 -8.59
C LEU A 161 -8.42 1.09 -8.85
N SER A 162 -8.80 1.22 -10.11
CA SER A 162 -10.20 1.41 -10.52
C SER A 162 -11.05 0.18 -10.19
N PHE A 163 -10.51 -1.02 -10.40
CA PHE A 163 -11.15 -2.27 -10.01
C PHE A 163 -11.35 -2.35 -8.50
N LEU A 164 -10.31 -2.09 -7.68
CA LEU A 164 -10.44 -2.08 -6.22
C LEU A 164 -11.53 -1.11 -5.75
N ARG A 165 -11.53 0.12 -6.29
CA ARG A 165 -12.56 1.12 -5.99
C ARG A 165 -13.96 0.61 -6.31
N ALA A 166 -14.16 -0.04 -7.47
CA ALA A 166 -15.45 -0.62 -7.85
C ALA A 166 -15.89 -1.75 -6.90
N GLN A 167 -14.94 -2.47 -6.29
CA GLN A 167 -15.19 -3.47 -5.26
C GLN A 167 -15.39 -2.87 -3.85
N GLY A 168 -15.31 -1.54 -3.70
CA GLY A 168 -15.41 -0.86 -2.41
C GLY A 168 -14.20 -1.06 -1.52
N VAL A 169 -13.01 -1.21 -2.12
CA VAL A 169 -11.73 -1.39 -1.44
C VAL A 169 -10.84 -0.18 -1.68
N LEU A 170 -10.18 0.29 -0.63
CA LEU A 170 -9.08 1.26 -0.65
C LEU A 170 -7.84 0.57 -0.09
N HIS A 171 -6.73 0.70 -0.80
CA HIS A 171 -5.48 0.03 -0.46
C HIS A 171 -4.60 0.86 0.50
N PHE A 172 -4.60 2.16 0.33
CA PHE A 172 -3.83 3.18 1.06
C PHE A 172 -2.30 3.09 0.94
N ASP A 173 -1.76 1.99 0.42
CA ASP A 173 -0.32 1.74 0.33
C ASP A 173 0.12 1.19 -1.04
N ASN A 174 -0.53 1.65 -2.12
CA ASN A 174 -0.31 1.17 -3.48
C ASN A 174 0.94 1.78 -4.15
N HIS A 175 2.05 1.85 -3.42
CA HIS A 175 3.35 2.25 -3.97
C HIS A 175 3.99 1.13 -4.80
N PHE A 176 5.00 1.47 -5.60
CA PHE A 176 5.59 0.53 -6.56
C PHE A 176 6.36 -0.65 -5.95
N GLU A 177 6.70 -0.63 -4.67
CA GLU A 177 7.24 -1.81 -3.98
C GLU A 177 6.15 -2.86 -3.72
N ASN A 178 4.88 -2.44 -3.63
CA ASN A 178 3.72 -3.30 -3.45
C ASN A 178 3.09 -3.79 -4.77
N PHE A 179 3.55 -3.31 -5.92
CA PHE A 179 3.26 -3.91 -7.22
C PHE A 179 4.36 -4.90 -7.59
N LEU A 180 4.07 -6.18 -7.51
CA LEU A 180 4.97 -7.26 -7.90
C LEU A 180 4.93 -7.48 -9.42
N THR A 181 6.02 -8.01 -9.99
CA THR A 181 6.06 -8.32 -11.43
C THR A 181 7.02 -9.46 -11.77
N ASP A 182 6.70 -10.16 -12.82
CA ASP A 182 7.56 -11.10 -13.56
C ASP A 182 8.03 -10.53 -14.92
N GLY A 183 7.66 -9.26 -15.20
CA GLY A 183 7.89 -8.57 -16.47
C GLY A 183 6.65 -8.54 -17.36
N ASP A 184 5.78 -9.54 -17.26
CA ASP A 184 4.56 -9.67 -18.07
C ASP A 184 3.30 -9.22 -17.31
N ARG A 185 3.21 -9.44 -16.02
CA ARG A 185 2.06 -9.13 -15.17
C ARG A 185 2.48 -8.23 -14.00
N PHE A 186 1.60 -7.29 -13.63
CA PHE A 186 1.76 -6.48 -12.41
C PHE A 186 0.69 -6.88 -11.41
N ALA A 187 1.10 -7.30 -10.22
CA ALA A 187 0.20 -7.82 -9.20
C ALA A 187 0.33 -6.99 -7.90
N LEU A 188 -0.75 -6.32 -7.50
CA LEU A 188 -0.80 -5.54 -6.27
C LEU A 188 -0.96 -6.45 -5.06
N THR A 189 -0.13 -6.25 -4.05
CA THR A 189 -0.07 -7.03 -2.81
C THR A 189 0.05 -6.12 -1.60
N ASP A 190 0.19 -6.71 -0.41
CA ASP A 190 0.35 -6.01 0.87
C ASP A 190 -0.89 -5.18 1.28
N PHE A 191 -1.94 -5.90 1.66
CA PHE A 191 -3.21 -5.30 2.10
C PHE A 191 -3.22 -4.88 3.59
N GLY A 192 -2.05 -4.71 4.21
CA GLY A 192 -1.95 -4.41 5.63
C GLY A 192 -2.66 -3.11 6.06
N LEU A 193 -2.66 -2.09 5.21
CA LEU A 193 -3.36 -0.82 5.46
C LEU A 193 -4.71 -0.72 4.76
N ALA A 194 -5.11 -1.76 4.06
CA ALA A 194 -6.27 -1.70 3.20
C ALA A 194 -7.60 -1.78 3.97
N PHE A 195 -8.61 -1.21 3.35
CA PHE A 195 -9.95 -1.04 3.86
C PHE A 195 -10.95 -1.63 2.88
N ALA A 196 -11.99 -2.29 3.36
CA ALA A 196 -13.06 -2.80 2.51
C ALA A 196 -14.44 -2.47 3.10
N ARG A 197 -15.39 -2.03 2.28
CA ARG A 197 -16.78 -1.76 2.73
C ARG A 197 -17.49 -2.99 3.33
N ARG A 198 -16.94 -4.18 3.11
CA ARG A 198 -17.45 -5.44 3.68
C ARG A 198 -16.97 -5.69 5.11
N PHE A 199 -16.01 -4.92 5.60
CA PHE A 199 -15.51 -5.05 6.95
C PHE A 199 -16.54 -4.55 7.97
N ASP A 200 -16.39 -4.97 9.19
CA ASP A 200 -17.16 -4.47 10.33
C ASP A 200 -16.58 -3.11 10.75
N LEU A 201 -17.11 -2.06 10.12
CA LEU A 201 -16.58 -0.71 10.15
C LEU A 201 -17.34 0.18 11.10
N THR A 202 -16.62 1.05 11.79
CA THR A 202 -17.20 2.16 12.55
C THR A 202 -17.74 3.25 11.61
N GLU A 203 -18.60 4.14 12.13
CA GLU A 203 -19.05 5.32 11.38
C GLU A 203 -17.89 6.23 10.98
N GLU A 204 -16.88 6.36 11.84
CA GLU A 204 -15.66 7.14 11.55
C GLU A 204 -14.88 6.53 10.37
N GLU A 205 -14.68 5.22 10.36
CA GLU A 205 -14.02 4.52 9.26
C GLU A 205 -14.78 4.67 7.95
N LEU A 206 -16.12 4.60 7.98
CA LEU A 206 -16.96 4.81 6.79
C LEU A 206 -16.83 6.24 6.24
N ALA A 207 -16.91 7.25 7.11
CA ALA A 207 -16.74 8.65 6.73
C ALA A 207 -15.32 8.91 6.17
N PHE A 208 -14.30 8.30 6.78
CA PHE A 208 -12.93 8.38 6.30
C PHE A 208 -12.77 7.76 4.91
N ALA A 209 -13.36 6.59 4.68
CA ALA A 209 -13.33 5.94 3.37
C ALA A 209 -14.04 6.76 2.28
N GLU A 210 -15.16 7.39 2.61
CA GLU A 210 -15.88 8.28 1.67
C GLU A 210 -15.03 9.50 1.30
N LEU A 211 -14.40 10.14 2.28
CA LEU A 211 -13.47 11.26 2.05
C LEU A 211 -12.29 10.85 1.15
N ASN A 212 -11.81 9.61 1.29
CA ASN A 212 -10.64 9.09 0.61
C ASN A 212 -10.95 8.27 -0.65
N ALA A 213 -12.16 8.34 -1.19
CA ALA A 213 -12.58 7.49 -2.31
C ALA A 213 -11.68 7.57 -3.56
N GLU A 214 -10.99 8.68 -3.78
CA GLU A 214 -10.05 8.89 -4.90
C GLU A 214 -8.59 8.74 -4.49
N HIS A 215 -8.28 8.48 -3.21
CA HIS A 215 -6.92 8.44 -2.69
C HIS A 215 -6.01 7.51 -3.50
N ASP A 216 -6.39 6.26 -3.68
CA ASP A 216 -5.53 5.26 -4.30
C ASP A 216 -5.20 5.60 -5.76
N ARG A 217 -6.21 6.06 -6.53
CA ARG A 217 -6.00 6.48 -7.91
C ARG A 217 -5.05 7.68 -8.01
N ALA A 218 -5.25 8.65 -7.14
CA ALA A 218 -4.38 9.82 -7.07
C ALA A 218 -2.95 9.46 -6.62
N TYR A 219 -2.82 8.55 -5.65
CA TYR A 219 -1.55 8.04 -5.16
C TYR A 219 -0.78 7.26 -6.23
N GLY A 220 -1.47 6.35 -6.94
CA GLY A 220 -0.89 5.62 -8.07
C GLY A 220 -0.44 6.55 -9.19
N SER A 221 -1.25 7.56 -9.56
CA SER A 221 -0.89 8.59 -10.52
C SER A 221 0.36 9.37 -10.09
N MET A 222 0.46 9.73 -8.82
CA MET A 222 1.65 10.38 -8.26
C MET A 222 2.90 9.51 -8.43
N TYR A 223 2.81 8.21 -8.15
CA TYR A 223 3.96 7.31 -8.30
C TYR A 223 4.41 7.18 -9.76
N VAL A 224 3.47 7.08 -10.70
CA VAL A 224 3.75 7.04 -12.14
C VAL A 224 4.50 8.31 -12.57
N VAL A 225 3.99 9.50 -12.24
CA VAL A 225 4.62 10.77 -12.62
C VAL A 225 5.98 10.95 -11.95
N ASN A 226 6.06 10.66 -10.64
CA ASN A 226 7.31 10.77 -9.89
C ASN A 226 8.40 9.86 -10.49
N TRP A 227 8.06 8.64 -10.89
CA TRP A 227 8.99 7.75 -11.56
C TRP A 227 9.47 8.31 -12.90
N LEU A 228 8.53 8.65 -13.80
CA LEU A 228 8.86 9.13 -15.15
C LEU A 228 9.72 10.39 -15.12
N VAL A 229 9.36 11.34 -14.27
CA VAL A 229 10.12 12.59 -14.11
C VAL A 229 11.51 12.31 -13.51
N THR A 230 11.61 11.40 -12.56
CA THR A 230 12.91 11.02 -11.96
C THR A 230 13.83 10.41 -13.00
N GLU A 231 13.36 9.43 -13.76
CA GLU A 231 14.19 8.74 -14.77
C GLU A 231 14.61 9.65 -15.93
N VAL A 232 13.69 10.52 -16.41
CA VAL A 232 14.00 11.40 -17.55
C VAL A 232 14.88 12.57 -17.14
N CYS A 233 14.66 13.15 -15.96
CA CYS A 233 15.34 14.38 -15.53
C CYS A 233 16.52 14.15 -14.58
N GLY A 234 16.73 12.90 -14.10
CA GLY A 234 17.78 12.60 -13.12
C GLY A 234 17.52 13.22 -11.74
N THR A 235 16.23 13.40 -11.35
CA THR A 235 15.83 14.08 -10.11
C THR A 235 15.66 13.08 -8.97
N TRP A 236 16.76 12.56 -8.43
CA TRP A 236 16.76 11.50 -7.44
C TRP A 236 16.41 11.97 -6.02
N ASP A 237 16.70 13.22 -5.68
CA ASP A 237 16.28 13.79 -4.41
C ASP A 237 14.84 14.32 -4.46
N ARG A 238 14.19 14.36 -3.29
CA ARG A 238 12.77 14.73 -3.18
C ARG A 238 12.50 16.16 -3.67
N ALA A 239 13.33 17.13 -3.29
CA ALA A 239 13.08 18.54 -3.60
C ALA A 239 13.17 18.80 -5.12
N SER A 240 14.21 18.28 -5.78
CA SER A 240 14.38 18.38 -7.24
C SER A 240 13.25 17.68 -7.99
N ARG A 241 12.80 16.49 -7.52
CA ARG A 241 11.67 15.79 -8.11
C ARG A 241 10.38 16.59 -8.01
N LEU A 242 10.04 17.12 -6.83
CA LEU A 242 8.83 17.94 -6.65
C LEU A 242 8.84 19.18 -7.54
N ALA A 243 9.99 19.86 -7.67
CA ALA A 243 10.13 20.99 -8.57
C ALA A 243 9.91 20.60 -10.04
N ALA A 244 10.47 19.47 -10.48
CA ALA A 244 10.29 18.96 -11.84
C ALA A 244 8.84 18.54 -12.12
N VAL A 245 8.15 17.91 -11.17
CA VAL A 245 6.72 17.56 -11.29
C VAL A 245 5.85 18.82 -11.43
N ARG A 246 6.12 19.89 -10.66
CA ARG A 246 5.41 21.18 -10.82
C ARG A 246 5.65 21.81 -12.19
N ARG A 247 6.89 21.79 -12.69
CA ARG A 247 7.21 22.26 -14.05
C ARG A 247 6.50 21.44 -15.13
N ALA A 248 6.43 20.12 -14.95
CA ALA A 248 5.67 19.25 -15.85
C ALA A 248 4.18 19.62 -15.87
N ALA A 249 3.57 19.84 -14.70
CA ALA A 249 2.18 20.26 -14.59
C ALA A 249 1.92 21.65 -15.22
N ALA A 250 2.90 22.54 -15.21
CA ALA A 250 2.85 23.85 -15.87
C ALA A 250 3.12 23.79 -17.40
N GLY A 251 3.47 22.62 -17.95
CA GLY A 251 3.86 22.48 -19.35
C GLY A 251 5.26 23.04 -19.67
N GLU A 252 6.10 23.28 -18.67
CA GLU A 252 7.42 23.89 -18.77
C GLU A 252 8.56 22.86 -18.87
N LEU A 253 8.21 21.56 -18.87
CA LEU A 253 9.18 20.48 -18.93
C LEU A 253 9.06 19.74 -20.26
N ALA A 254 10.11 19.76 -21.06
CA ALA A 254 10.19 18.99 -22.28
C ALA A 254 10.45 17.51 -21.95
N LEU A 255 9.50 16.65 -22.27
CA LEU A 255 9.58 15.19 -22.08
C LEU A 255 9.44 14.49 -23.43
N PRO A 256 10.10 13.36 -23.66
CA PRO A 256 9.93 12.59 -24.89
C PRO A 256 8.54 11.92 -24.95
N SER A 257 7.97 11.78 -26.16
CA SER A 257 6.78 10.94 -26.37
C SER A 257 7.18 9.44 -26.25
N PRO A 258 6.33 8.55 -25.66
CA PRO A 258 4.96 8.82 -25.16
C PRO A 258 4.92 9.34 -23.70
N ILE A 259 6.07 9.47 -23.02
CA ILE A 259 6.14 9.87 -21.60
C ILE A 259 5.45 11.22 -21.37
N ALA A 260 5.61 12.17 -22.32
CA ALA A 260 4.99 13.50 -22.21
C ALA A 260 3.46 13.41 -22.06
N GLU A 261 2.81 12.49 -22.77
CA GLU A 261 1.36 12.31 -22.76
C GLU A 261 0.89 11.70 -21.44
N VAL A 262 1.60 10.68 -20.95
CA VAL A 262 1.31 10.06 -19.65
C VAL A 262 1.46 11.09 -18.52
N VAL A 263 2.57 11.85 -18.52
CA VAL A 263 2.82 12.87 -17.49
C VAL A 263 1.78 13.99 -17.58
N ALA A 264 1.45 14.49 -18.77
CA ALA A 264 0.46 15.56 -18.93
C ALA A 264 -0.91 15.16 -18.37
N SER A 265 -1.31 13.89 -18.50
CA SER A 265 -2.58 13.37 -18.00
C SER A 265 -2.66 13.29 -16.47
N HIS A 266 -1.52 13.19 -15.77
CA HIS A 266 -1.46 12.90 -14.34
C HIS A 266 -0.71 13.94 -13.50
N ALA A 267 0.01 14.91 -14.12
CA ALA A 267 0.90 15.80 -13.39
C ALA A 267 0.19 16.69 -12.36
N ALA A 268 -1.00 17.21 -12.65
CA ALA A 268 -1.76 18.02 -11.70
C ALA A 268 -2.15 17.23 -10.47
N VAL A 269 -2.62 15.99 -10.65
CA VAL A 269 -2.93 15.04 -9.57
C VAL A 269 -1.67 14.72 -8.76
N ALA A 270 -0.54 14.50 -9.43
CA ALA A 270 0.74 14.21 -8.77
C ALA A 270 1.22 15.38 -7.92
N VAL A 271 1.06 16.63 -8.36
CA VAL A 271 1.38 17.82 -7.54
C VAL A 271 0.53 17.83 -6.27
N ALA A 272 -0.80 17.70 -6.40
CA ALA A 272 -1.72 17.73 -5.26
C ALA A 272 -1.41 16.63 -4.23
N MET A 273 -1.11 15.41 -4.69
CA MET A 273 -0.76 14.29 -3.82
C MET A 273 0.62 14.45 -3.17
N ASN A 274 1.63 14.92 -3.90
CA ASN A 274 2.93 15.24 -3.31
C ASN A 274 2.81 16.31 -2.22
N ASP A 275 1.99 17.33 -2.43
CA ASP A 275 1.73 18.40 -1.45
C ASP A 275 0.94 17.86 -0.25
N PHE A 276 -0.04 16.99 -0.46
CA PHE A 276 -0.76 16.28 0.61
C PHE A 276 0.20 15.47 1.47
N TYR A 277 1.03 14.60 0.89
CA TYR A 277 1.98 13.79 1.64
C TYR A 277 3.11 14.60 2.28
N THR A 278 3.41 15.79 1.77
CA THR A 278 4.34 16.71 2.44
C THR A 278 3.74 17.24 3.73
N ARG A 279 2.49 17.71 3.68
CA ARG A 279 1.76 18.18 4.87
C ARG A 279 1.48 17.06 5.87
N LEU A 280 1.13 15.87 5.38
CA LEU A 280 0.87 14.70 6.22
C LEU A 280 2.11 14.26 7.04
N GLN A 281 3.33 14.54 6.58
CA GLN A 281 4.55 14.30 7.36
C GLN A 281 4.73 15.29 8.51
N GLU A 282 4.21 16.50 8.35
CA GLU A 282 4.26 17.56 9.38
C GLU A 282 3.09 17.43 10.38
N ASP A 283 1.91 17.03 9.87
CA ASP A 283 0.69 16.85 10.64
C ASP A 283 -0.06 15.61 10.16
N ARG A 284 -0.11 14.57 11.00
CA ARG A 284 -0.75 13.28 10.71
C ARG A 284 -2.26 13.35 10.58
N GLU A 285 -2.90 14.38 11.11
CA GLU A 285 -4.33 14.62 10.99
C GLU A 285 -4.72 15.40 9.73
N THR A 286 -3.73 15.67 8.84
CA THR A 286 -3.97 16.34 7.55
C THR A 286 -5.06 15.60 6.76
N ARG A 287 -6.12 16.32 6.42
CA ARG A 287 -7.24 15.75 5.64
C ARG A 287 -6.86 15.60 4.17
N PHE A 288 -7.29 14.50 3.58
CA PHE A 288 -7.19 14.29 2.13
C PHE A 288 -7.99 15.37 1.39
N PRO A 289 -7.40 16.02 0.38
CA PRO A 289 -8.04 17.13 -0.35
C PRO A 289 -8.97 16.58 -1.44
N ALA A 290 -10.07 15.93 -1.03
CA ALA A 290 -11.00 15.24 -1.93
C ALA A 290 -11.58 16.14 -3.02
N GLU A 291 -11.75 17.44 -2.73
CA GLU A 291 -12.25 18.45 -3.66
C GLU A 291 -11.37 18.66 -4.89
N LEU A 292 -10.07 18.34 -4.81
CA LEU A 292 -9.14 18.44 -5.95
C LEU A 292 -9.24 17.26 -6.92
N PHE A 293 -9.97 16.20 -6.54
CA PHE A 293 -10.08 14.95 -7.30
C PHE A 293 -11.53 14.62 -7.68
N ALA A 294 -12.50 15.42 -7.24
CA ALA A 294 -13.90 15.31 -7.60
C ALA A 294 -14.09 15.88 -9.02
N GLY A 295 -13.97 15.01 -10.04
CA GLY A 295 -14.16 15.35 -11.44
C GLY A 295 -14.75 14.21 -12.24
#